data_b7fcd1c0138ddb5942108c286bd45276
#
_entry.id   b7fcd1c0138ddb5942108c286bd45276
#
_cell.length_a   1.000
_cell.length_b   1.000
_cell.length_c   1.000
_cell.angle_alpha   90.00
_cell.angle_beta   90.00
_cell.angle_gamma   90.00
#
_symmetry.space_group_name_H-M   'P 1'
#
loop_
_entity.id
_entity.type
_entity.pdbx_description
1 polymer ?
#
loop_
_entity_poly.entity_id
_entity_poly.type
_entity_poly.pdbx_seq_one_letter_code
_entity_poly.pdbx_strand_id
1 'polypeptide(L)'
;MKTYFLWLEPTGKTHELLAKTIAHLSQEHGGPLFDPHVTILGDIAGQEEKLIHQTEKLAHCLSPFDLTLTVPEFQDQYFQCVFMRVEETSTLLEAHTLARKVFHKEDAPPYMPHLSLLYGSYARSLKEQIIGTVSTSLSVQFTASAVTLFRVEGSSPKDWRKVRTFGFSGHDKQEPSD
;
A
#
# COMPACT_ATOMS: atom_id res chain seq x y z
N MET A 1 11.47 16.06 -6.80
CA MET A 1 10.68 15.62 -7.96
C MET A 1 9.40 15.04 -7.41
N LYS A 2 8.23 15.39 -7.94
CA LYS A 2 6.95 14.86 -7.47
C LYS A 2 6.78 13.46 -8.02
N THR A 3 6.52 12.50 -7.13
CA THR A 3 6.26 11.09 -7.47
C THR A 3 4.92 10.69 -6.87
N TYR A 4 4.18 9.83 -7.55
CA TYR A 4 2.86 9.42 -7.07
C TYR A 4 2.80 7.93 -6.81
N PHE A 5 1.93 7.57 -5.88
CA PHE A 5 1.70 6.20 -5.44
C PHE A 5 0.20 5.93 -5.37
N LEU A 6 -0.18 4.71 -5.66
CA LEU A 6 -1.54 4.20 -5.47
C LEU A 6 -1.58 3.32 -4.24
N TRP A 7 -2.38 3.71 -3.27
CA TRP A 7 -2.51 3.02 -2.00
C TRP A 7 -3.89 2.40 -1.81
N LEU A 8 -3.89 1.20 -1.23
CA LEU A 8 -5.06 0.54 -0.66
C LEU A 8 -4.98 0.71 0.85
N GLU A 9 -5.94 1.42 1.42
CA GLU A 9 -5.93 1.79 2.83
C GLU A 9 -6.96 0.95 3.60
N PRO A 10 -6.62 0.33 4.75
CA PRO A 10 -7.60 -0.25 5.65
C PRO A 10 -8.50 0.85 6.22
N THR A 11 -9.70 0.48 6.67
CA THR A 11 -10.66 1.40 7.28
C THR A 11 -11.13 0.90 8.64
N GLY A 12 -11.80 1.76 9.41
CA GLY A 12 -12.43 1.42 10.68
C GLY A 12 -11.45 0.82 11.70
N LYS A 13 -11.87 -0.22 12.40
CA LYS A 13 -11.09 -0.86 13.47
C LYS A 13 -9.75 -1.41 13.00
N THR A 14 -9.66 -1.89 11.77
CA THR A 14 -8.40 -2.40 11.20
C THR A 14 -7.40 -1.28 11.00
N HIS A 15 -7.84 -0.13 10.47
CA HIS A 15 -7.00 1.07 10.38
C HIS A 15 -6.50 1.50 11.77
N GLU A 16 -7.39 1.58 12.76
CA GLU A 16 -7.03 1.98 14.12
C GLU A 16 -6.00 1.04 14.77
N LEU A 17 -6.16 -0.27 14.58
CA LEU A 17 -5.22 -1.28 15.10
C LEU A 17 -3.83 -1.10 14.47
N LEU A 18 -3.76 -1.01 13.15
CA LEU A 18 -2.50 -0.87 12.42
C LEU A 18 -1.83 0.48 12.69
N ALA A 19 -2.60 1.56 12.74
CA ALA A 19 -2.10 2.89 13.09
C ALA A 19 -1.52 2.93 14.52
N LYS A 20 -2.18 2.27 15.49
CA LYS A 20 -1.65 2.13 16.86
C LYS A 20 -0.36 1.31 16.89
N THR A 21 -0.27 0.24 16.11
CA THR A 21 0.95 -0.58 16.02
C THR A 21 2.11 0.24 15.44
N ILE A 22 1.88 0.97 14.34
CA ILE A 22 2.87 1.87 13.75
C ILE A 22 3.30 2.95 14.74
N ALA A 23 2.34 3.58 15.44
CA ALA A 23 2.63 4.60 16.43
C ALA A 23 3.45 4.07 17.60
N HIS A 24 3.13 2.87 18.10
CA HIS A 24 3.88 2.23 19.19
C HIS A 24 5.33 1.92 18.77
N LEU A 25 5.54 1.30 17.61
CA LEU A 25 6.87 1.02 17.09
C LEU A 25 7.68 2.30 16.82
N SER A 26 7.04 3.33 16.27
CA SER A 26 7.66 4.64 16.06
C SER A 26 8.06 5.30 17.37
N GLN A 27 7.24 5.23 18.42
CA GLN A 27 7.51 5.79 19.72
C GLN A 27 8.65 5.04 20.43
N GLU A 28 8.67 3.72 20.34
CA GLU A 28 9.65 2.87 21.03
C GLU A 28 11.03 2.91 20.37
N HIS A 29 11.08 2.92 19.03
CA HIS A 29 12.35 2.78 18.30
C HIS A 29 12.78 4.06 17.59
N GLY A 30 11.95 5.08 17.56
CA GLY A 30 12.16 6.28 16.73
C GLY A 30 11.88 5.99 15.26
N GLY A 31 11.24 6.87 14.58
CA GLY A 31 10.86 6.73 13.17
C GLY A 31 9.67 7.62 12.87
N PRO A 32 9.37 7.86 11.63
CA PRO A 32 8.23 8.70 11.27
C PRO A 32 6.91 7.97 11.50
N LEU A 33 5.87 8.75 11.81
CA LEU A 33 4.48 8.29 11.75
C LEU A 33 3.99 8.35 10.31
N PHE A 34 3.20 7.35 9.92
CA PHE A 34 2.55 7.28 8.60
C PHE A 34 1.26 6.46 8.70
N ASP A 35 0.36 6.68 7.75
CA ASP A 35 -0.90 5.94 7.69
C ASP A 35 -0.69 4.52 7.13
N PRO A 36 -1.36 3.49 7.70
CA PRO A 36 -1.25 2.12 7.22
C PRO A 36 -1.81 1.97 5.80
N HIS A 37 -1.01 1.40 4.90
CA HIS A 37 -1.41 1.22 3.50
C HIS A 37 -0.66 0.06 2.84
N VAL A 38 -1.25 -0.48 1.78
CA VAL A 38 -0.60 -1.38 0.83
C VAL A 38 -0.42 -0.63 -0.49
N THR A 39 0.79 -0.48 -0.96
CA THR A 39 1.05 0.13 -2.27
C THR A 39 0.71 -0.86 -3.39
N ILE A 40 -0.20 -0.47 -4.28
CA ILE A 40 -0.52 -1.28 -5.46
C ILE A 40 0.35 -0.91 -6.67
N LEU A 41 0.75 0.34 -6.78
CA LEU A 41 1.70 0.83 -7.78
C LEU A 41 2.41 2.07 -7.25
N GLY A 42 3.72 2.15 -7.46
CA GLY A 42 4.55 3.28 -7.03
C GLY A 42 5.37 3.89 -8.15
N ASP A 43 6.14 4.92 -7.78
CA ASP A 43 7.06 5.63 -8.67
C ASP A 43 6.42 6.17 -9.96
N ILE A 44 5.17 6.63 -9.85
CA ILE A 44 4.41 7.15 -10.97
C ILE A 44 4.81 8.62 -11.19
N ALA A 45 5.20 8.97 -12.41
CA ALA A 45 5.48 10.33 -12.83
C ALA A 45 4.40 10.82 -13.81
N GLY A 46 4.02 12.10 -13.71
CA GLY A 46 3.05 12.70 -14.65
C GLY A 46 2.41 13.97 -14.13
N GLN A 47 1.51 14.51 -14.92
CA GLN A 47 0.66 15.63 -14.54
C GLN A 47 -0.45 15.14 -13.61
N GLU A 48 -0.64 15.78 -12.47
CA GLU A 48 -1.57 15.36 -11.42
C GLU A 48 -2.99 15.14 -11.94
N GLU A 49 -3.50 16.03 -12.76
CA GLU A 49 -4.84 15.91 -13.36
C GLU A 49 -4.99 14.64 -14.21
N LYS A 50 -3.99 14.33 -15.03
CA LYS A 50 -3.97 13.10 -15.82
C LYS A 50 -3.95 11.86 -14.92
N LEU A 51 -3.15 11.88 -13.85
CA LEU A 51 -3.06 10.78 -12.89
C LEU A 51 -4.37 10.59 -12.11
N ILE A 52 -5.09 11.67 -11.80
CA ILE A 52 -6.43 11.63 -11.21
C ILE A 52 -7.38 10.85 -12.13
N HIS A 53 -7.45 11.19 -13.41
CA HIS A 53 -8.32 10.49 -14.38
C HIS A 53 -7.92 9.02 -14.57
N GLN A 54 -6.62 8.72 -14.60
CA GLN A 54 -6.14 7.34 -14.68
C GLN A 54 -6.52 6.54 -13.43
N THR A 55 -6.42 7.14 -12.23
CA THR A 55 -6.82 6.49 -10.97
C THR A 55 -8.32 6.23 -10.93
N GLU A 56 -9.13 7.19 -11.36
CA GLU A 56 -10.58 7.03 -11.49
C GLU A 56 -10.93 5.89 -12.44
N LYS A 57 -10.31 5.84 -13.62
CA LYS A 57 -10.50 4.74 -14.58
C LYS A 57 -10.11 3.39 -13.97
N LEU A 58 -9.01 3.31 -13.24
CA LEU A 58 -8.60 2.09 -12.54
C LEU A 58 -9.66 1.66 -11.53
N ALA A 59 -10.14 2.59 -10.69
CA ALA A 59 -11.15 2.32 -9.68
C ALA A 59 -12.47 1.81 -10.26
N HIS A 60 -12.89 2.32 -11.42
CA HIS A 60 -14.08 1.83 -12.13
C HIS A 60 -13.97 0.38 -12.63
N CYS A 61 -12.76 -0.10 -12.85
CA CYS A 61 -12.51 -1.47 -13.30
C CYS A 61 -12.30 -2.47 -12.15
N LEU A 62 -12.22 -2.00 -10.89
CA LEU A 62 -11.99 -2.83 -9.71
C LEU A 62 -13.27 -2.99 -8.90
N SER A 63 -13.50 -4.21 -8.41
CA SER A 63 -14.48 -4.52 -7.37
C SER A 63 -13.77 -4.63 -6.02
N PRO A 64 -14.46 -4.43 -4.87
CA PRO A 64 -13.87 -4.66 -3.56
C PRO A 64 -13.30 -6.07 -3.43
N PHE A 65 -12.11 -6.19 -2.80
CA PHE A 65 -11.45 -7.47 -2.55
C PHE A 65 -10.70 -7.47 -1.22
N ASP A 66 -10.50 -8.65 -0.67
CA ASP A 66 -9.85 -8.82 0.62
C ASP A 66 -8.32 -8.87 0.49
N LEU A 67 -7.66 -8.28 1.48
CA LEU A 67 -6.23 -8.32 1.70
C LEU A 67 -5.94 -8.95 3.05
N THR A 68 -5.13 -10.00 3.06
CA THR A 68 -4.71 -10.71 4.28
C THR A 68 -3.24 -10.43 4.57
N LEU A 69 -2.96 -9.88 5.75
CA LEU A 69 -1.59 -9.76 6.24
C LEU A 69 -1.14 -11.12 6.77
N THR A 70 0.00 -11.62 6.30
CA THR A 70 0.46 -12.99 6.60
C THR A 70 1.58 -13.00 7.64
N VAL A 71 2.81 -12.79 7.24
CA VAL A 71 3.99 -12.89 8.09
C VAL A 71 4.74 -11.56 8.15
N PRO A 72 5.30 -11.20 9.32
CA PRO A 72 6.19 -10.05 9.39
C PRO A 72 7.56 -10.41 8.80
N GLU A 73 8.11 -9.46 8.04
CA GLU A 73 9.45 -9.54 7.44
C GLU A 73 10.19 -8.21 7.58
N PHE A 74 11.47 -8.21 7.25
CA PHE A 74 12.27 -6.98 7.15
C PHE A 74 13.24 -7.01 5.98
N GLN A 75 13.64 -5.84 5.54
CA GLN A 75 14.72 -5.65 4.58
C GLN A 75 15.68 -4.54 5.04
N ASP A 76 16.83 -4.43 4.38
CA ASP A 76 17.80 -3.35 4.63
C ASP A 76 17.51 -2.13 3.74
N GLN A 77 16.21 -1.76 3.67
CA GLN A 77 15.70 -0.60 2.96
C GLN A 77 14.84 0.25 3.89
N TYR A 78 14.99 1.57 3.81
CA TYR A 78 14.33 2.51 4.72
C TYR A 78 12.81 2.31 4.80
N PHE A 79 12.14 2.22 3.64
CA PHE A 79 10.69 2.07 3.54
C PHE A 79 10.18 0.61 3.64
N GLN A 80 11.07 -0.36 3.68
CA GLN A 80 10.80 -1.77 3.88
C GLN A 80 11.57 -2.31 5.11
N CYS A 81 11.73 -1.45 6.12
CA CYS A 81 12.47 -1.77 7.32
C CYS A 81 11.84 -2.93 8.09
N VAL A 82 10.58 -2.79 8.50
CA VAL A 82 9.75 -3.86 9.07
C VAL A 82 8.36 -3.74 8.47
N PHE A 83 7.81 -4.83 7.98
CA PHE A 83 6.52 -4.86 7.30
C PHE A 83 5.81 -6.21 7.45
N MET A 84 4.51 -6.23 7.23
CA MET A 84 3.72 -7.45 7.05
C MET A 84 3.63 -7.78 5.57
N ARG A 85 3.90 -9.03 5.21
CA ARG A 85 3.58 -9.53 3.86
C ARG A 85 2.07 -9.55 3.67
N VAL A 86 1.63 -9.28 2.47
CA VAL A 86 0.25 -9.45 2.04
C VAL A 86 0.16 -10.71 1.18
N GLU A 87 -0.89 -11.50 1.38
CA GLU A 87 -1.15 -12.70 0.56
C GLU A 87 -1.29 -12.32 -0.92
N GLU A 88 -0.54 -13.00 -1.77
CA GLU A 88 -0.53 -12.77 -3.21
C GLU A 88 -1.71 -13.49 -3.88
N THR A 89 -2.93 -13.01 -3.65
CA THR A 89 -4.13 -13.55 -4.29
C THR A 89 -4.16 -13.18 -5.78
N SER A 90 -4.83 -14.00 -6.60
CA SER A 90 -5.03 -13.69 -8.02
C SER A 90 -5.67 -12.31 -8.23
N THR A 91 -6.66 -11.97 -7.42
CA THR A 91 -7.36 -10.67 -7.49
C THR A 91 -6.42 -9.48 -7.23
N LEU A 92 -5.55 -9.56 -6.22
CA LEU A 92 -4.56 -8.52 -5.95
C LEU A 92 -3.55 -8.39 -7.09
N LEU A 93 -3.06 -9.51 -7.63
CA LEU A 93 -2.11 -9.51 -8.74
C LEU A 93 -2.73 -9.00 -10.05
N GLU A 94 -3.99 -9.32 -10.31
CA GLU A 94 -4.75 -8.76 -11.44
C GLU A 94 -4.95 -7.25 -11.29
N ALA A 95 -5.32 -6.77 -10.09
CA ALA A 95 -5.46 -5.35 -9.81
C ALA A 95 -4.12 -4.58 -10.00
N HIS A 96 -3.00 -5.15 -9.53
CA HIS A 96 -1.66 -4.61 -9.79
C HIS A 96 -1.34 -4.58 -11.29
N THR A 97 -1.62 -5.67 -12.02
CA THR A 97 -1.38 -5.76 -13.46
C THR A 97 -2.20 -4.71 -14.23
N LEU A 98 -3.47 -4.52 -13.84
CA LEU A 98 -4.32 -3.49 -14.42
C LEU A 98 -3.79 -2.08 -14.12
N ALA A 99 -3.34 -1.82 -12.88
CA ALA A 99 -2.72 -0.56 -12.52
C ALA A 99 -1.49 -0.27 -13.40
N ARG A 100 -0.60 -1.25 -13.60
CA ARG A 100 0.55 -1.12 -14.50
C ARG A 100 0.15 -0.73 -15.92
N LYS A 101 -0.88 -1.36 -16.49
CA LYS A 101 -1.40 -1.02 -17.82
C LYS A 101 -1.95 0.40 -17.90
N VAL A 102 -2.80 0.79 -16.93
CA VAL A 102 -3.43 2.11 -16.91
C VAL A 102 -2.39 3.23 -16.79
N PHE A 103 -1.31 2.99 -16.05
CA PHE A 103 -0.25 3.98 -15.81
C PHE A 103 0.99 3.79 -16.70
N HIS A 104 0.96 2.86 -17.67
CA HIS A 104 2.06 2.57 -18.59
C HIS A 104 3.39 2.27 -17.87
N LYS A 105 3.30 1.35 -16.88
CA LYS A 105 4.42 0.91 -16.04
C LYS A 105 4.66 -0.60 -16.17
N GLU A 106 4.63 -1.12 -17.40
CA GLU A 106 4.78 -2.54 -17.68
C GLU A 106 6.18 -3.06 -17.33
N ASP A 107 7.17 -2.20 -17.28
CA ASP A 107 8.56 -2.46 -16.91
C ASP A 107 8.85 -2.36 -15.40
N ALA A 108 7.82 -2.13 -14.56
CA ALA A 108 8.00 -2.06 -13.11
C ALA A 108 8.60 -3.36 -12.55
N PRO A 109 9.38 -3.28 -11.45
CA PRO A 109 9.98 -4.46 -10.84
C PRO A 109 8.92 -5.45 -10.35
N PRO A 110 9.32 -6.71 -10.04
CA PRO A 110 8.41 -7.69 -9.47
C PRO A 110 7.63 -7.14 -8.27
N TYR A 111 6.32 -7.39 -8.25
CA TYR A 111 5.45 -6.92 -7.19
C TYR A 111 5.64 -7.76 -5.93
N MET A 112 5.90 -7.10 -4.83
CA MET A 112 5.95 -7.67 -3.49
C MET A 112 4.96 -6.92 -2.59
N PRO A 113 3.71 -7.37 -2.48
CA PRO A 113 2.70 -6.69 -1.69
C PRO A 113 3.05 -6.76 -0.19
N HIS A 114 3.05 -5.60 0.46
CA HIS A 114 3.35 -5.47 1.88
C HIS A 114 2.67 -4.26 2.50
N LEU A 115 2.52 -4.29 3.82
CA LEU A 115 2.10 -3.16 4.64
C LEU A 115 3.22 -2.86 5.64
N SER A 116 3.82 -1.70 5.51
CA SER A 116 4.93 -1.28 6.39
C SER A 116 4.44 -1.00 7.81
N LEU A 117 5.27 -1.38 8.79
CA LEU A 117 5.02 -1.13 10.22
C LEU A 117 6.03 -0.16 10.83
N LEU A 118 7.24 -0.12 10.28
CA LEU A 118 8.29 0.78 10.74
C LEU A 118 9.17 1.20 9.55
N TYR A 119 9.47 2.49 9.45
CA TYR A 119 10.46 3.05 8.54
C TYR A 119 11.71 3.45 9.29
N GLY A 120 12.86 3.21 8.69
CA GLY A 120 14.14 3.60 9.27
C GLY A 120 15.30 2.70 8.85
N SER A 121 16.46 2.98 9.42
CA SER A 121 17.67 2.20 9.26
C SER A 121 18.10 1.70 10.64
N TYR A 122 17.84 0.44 10.92
CA TYR A 122 18.10 -0.18 12.23
C TYR A 122 18.97 -1.43 12.08
N ALA A 123 19.66 -1.80 13.15
CA ALA A 123 20.42 -3.04 13.21
C ALA A 123 19.50 -4.25 12.99
N ARG A 124 20.04 -5.27 12.34
CA ARG A 124 19.32 -6.52 12.05
C ARG A 124 18.71 -7.16 13.30
N SER A 125 19.48 -7.20 14.40
CA SER A 125 19.03 -7.77 15.68
C SER A 125 17.77 -7.10 16.23
N LEU A 126 17.66 -5.78 16.08
CA LEU A 126 16.45 -5.06 16.49
C LEU A 126 15.25 -5.41 15.60
N LYS A 127 15.45 -5.49 14.30
CA LYS A 127 14.38 -5.89 13.36
C LYS A 127 13.89 -7.30 13.65
N GLU A 128 14.78 -8.25 13.94
CA GLU A 128 14.44 -9.62 14.35
C GLU A 128 13.62 -9.65 15.65
N GLN A 129 13.99 -8.84 16.63
CA GLN A 129 13.23 -8.69 17.87
C GLN A 129 11.82 -8.16 17.64
N ILE A 130 11.67 -7.11 16.83
CA ILE A 130 10.37 -6.52 16.47
C ILE A 130 9.49 -7.57 15.76
N ILE A 131 10.02 -8.31 14.81
CA ILE A 131 9.29 -9.39 14.10
C ILE A 131 8.77 -10.42 15.10
N GLY A 132 9.61 -10.88 16.05
CA GLY A 132 9.21 -11.83 17.07
C GLY A 132 8.02 -11.35 17.90
N THR A 133 7.96 -10.07 18.21
CA THR A 133 6.84 -9.46 18.95
C THR A 133 5.59 -9.32 18.10
N VAL A 134 5.72 -8.86 16.85
CA VAL A 134 4.61 -8.60 15.94
C VAL A 134 3.94 -9.91 15.47
N SER A 135 4.71 -10.97 15.22
CA SER A 135 4.20 -12.26 14.75
C SER A 135 3.18 -12.92 15.67
N THR A 136 3.23 -12.63 16.95
CA THR A 136 2.29 -13.17 17.96
C THR A 136 0.99 -12.39 18.08
N SER A 137 0.90 -11.18 17.50
CA SER A 137 -0.16 -10.23 17.79
C SER A 137 -0.98 -9.76 16.57
N LEU A 138 -0.49 -9.96 15.35
CA LEU A 138 -1.13 -9.45 14.15
C LEU A 138 -1.57 -10.57 13.19
N SER A 139 -2.86 -10.91 13.25
CA SER A 139 -3.56 -11.61 12.18
C SER A 139 -4.66 -10.68 11.68
N VAL A 140 -4.45 -10.06 10.52
CA VAL A 140 -5.29 -8.96 10.05
C VAL A 140 -5.72 -9.22 8.60
N GLN A 141 -7.01 -9.07 8.38
CA GLN A 141 -7.62 -9.03 7.06
C GLN A 141 -8.46 -7.76 6.94
N PHE A 142 -8.48 -7.15 5.77
CA PHE A 142 -9.37 -6.03 5.46
C PHE A 142 -9.77 -6.02 4.00
N THR A 143 -10.93 -5.43 3.72
CA THR A 143 -11.43 -5.27 2.34
C THR A 143 -10.94 -3.95 1.77
N ALA A 144 -10.19 -4.00 0.67
CA ALA A 144 -9.91 -2.83 -0.14
C ALA A 144 -11.15 -2.50 -0.99
N SER A 145 -11.75 -1.35 -0.76
CA SER A 145 -12.92 -0.87 -1.49
C SER A 145 -12.67 0.45 -2.24
N ALA A 146 -11.45 0.95 -2.16
CA ALA A 146 -11.04 2.19 -2.83
C ALA A 146 -9.54 2.16 -3.08
N VAL A 147 -9.09 2.98 -4.04
CA VAL A 147 -7.69 3.31 -4.27
C VAL A 147 -7.48 4.81 -4.05
N THR A 148 -6.41 5.15 -3.36
CA THR A 148 -6.03 6.54 -3.10
C THR A 148 -4.78 6.91 -3.87
N LEU A 149 -4.83 8.02 -4.61
CA LEU A 149 -3.67 8.64 -5.22
C LEU A 149 -2.97 9.52 -4.18
N PHE A 150 -1.71 9.19 -3.89
CA PHE A 150 -0.83 9.99 -3.04
C PHE A 150 0.27 10.64 -3.85
N ARG A 151 0.59 11.88 -3.48
CA ARG A 151 1.78 12.58 -3.95
C ARG A 151 2.84 12.51 -2.87
N VAL A 152 4.01 12.02 -3.24
CA VAL A 152 5.17 11.87 -2.36
C VAL A 152 6.24 12.88 -2.79
N GLU A 153 6.62 13.75 -1.88
CA GLU A 153 7.69 14.73 -2.06
C GLU A 153 8.73 14.49 -0.97
N GLY A 154 9.95 14.09 -1.36
CA GLY A 154 11.00 13.77 -0.39
C GLY A 154 10.83 12.41 0.31
N SER A 155 11.59 12.19 1.37
CA SER A 155 11.64 10.93 2.13
C SER A 155 10.82 10.95 3.44
N SER A 156 10.26 12.09 3.81
CA SER A 156 9.49 12.22 5.04
C SER A 156 7.99 12.00 4.78
N PRO A 157 7.32 11.11 5.52
CA PRO A 157 5.87 10.95 5.44
C PRO A 157 5.07 12.23 5.72
N LYS A 158 5.66 13.20 6.42
CA LYS A 158 5.05 14.52 6.67
C LYS A 158 4.86 15.34 5.40
N ASP A 159 5.63 15.05 4.35
CA ASP A 159 5.59 15.75 3.07
C ASP A 159 4.69 15.03 2.05
N TRP A 160 4.09 13.90 2.45
CA TRP A 160 3.17 13.16 1.61
C TRP A 160 1.79 13.78 1.65
N ARG A 161 1.13 13.81 0.50
CA ARG A 161 -0.19 14.43 0.35
C ARG A 161 -1.17 13.48 -0.31
N LYS A 162 -2.29 13.23 0.35
CA LYS A 162 -3.45 12.59 -0.25
C LYS A 162 -4.00 13.53 -1.32
N VAL A 163 -3.98 13.09 -2.58
CA VAL A 163 -4.56 13.83 -3.70
C VAL A 163 -6.05 13.55 -3.75
N ARG A 164 -6.45 12.30 -3.92
CA ARG A 164 -7.85 11.90 -4.00
C ARG A 164 -8.02 10.39 -3.80
N THR A 165 -9.16 10.00 -3.21
CA THR A 165 -9.59 8.61 -3.06
C THR A 165 -10.75 8.33 -4.02
N PHE A 166 -10.72 7.15 -4.66
CA PHE A 166 -11.73 6.68 -5.62
C PHE A 166 -12.26 5.33 -5.17
N GLY A 167 -13.56 5.26 -4.89
CA GLY A 167 -14.25 4.01 -4.58
C GLY A 167 -14.28 3.05 -5.77
N PHE A 168 -14.14 1.77 -5.50
CA PHE A 168 -14.32 0.74 -6.52
C PHE A 168 -15.78 0.63 -6.91
N SER A 169 -16.08 0.60 -8.19
CA SER A 169 -17.46 0.52 -8.68
C SER A 169 -17.76 -0.73 -9.50
N GLY A 170 -16.74 -1.54 -9.81
CA GLY A 170 -16.86 -2.84 -10.47
C GLY A 170 -17.95 -2.86 -11.54
N HIS A 171 -17.72 -2.26 -12.69
CA HIS A 171 -18.63 -2.53 -13.80
C HIS A 171 -18.38 -3.96 -14.22
N ASP A 172 -19.38 -4.82 -14.05
CA ASP A 172 -19.44 -6.14 -14.66
C ASP A 172 -18.88 -6.05 -16.08
N LYS A 173 -17.97 -6.99 -16.39
CA LYS A 173 -17.51 -7.21 -17.75
C LYS A 173 -18.77 -7.50 -18.59
N GLN A 174 -19.40 -6.46 -19.15
CA GLN A 174 -20.26 -6.66 -20.28
C GLN A 174 -19.34 -7.08 -21.42
N GLU A 175 -19.38 -8.37 -21.75
CA GLU A 175 -18.86 -8.86 -23.01
C GLU A 175 -19.47 -8.00 -24.13
N PRO A 176 -18.68 -7.55 -25.09
CA PRO A 176 -19.23 -6.91 -26.28
C PRO A 176 -20.18 -7.93 -26.92
N SER A 177 -21.46 -7.60 -26.98
CA SER A 177 -22.43 -8.31 -27.80
C SER A 177 -21.97 -8.18 -29.24
N ASP A 178 -21.82 -9.31 -29.94
CA ASP A 178 -21.56 -9.42 -31.38
C ASP A 178 -22.57 -8.63 -32.22
#